data_7feedd1511b3ae68defa7368c687a71f
#
_entry.id   7feedd1511b3ae68defa7368c687a71f
#
_cell.length_a   1.000
_cell.length_b   1.000
_cell.length_c   1.000
_cell.angle_alpha   90.00
_cell.angle_beta   90.00
_cell.angle_gamma   90.00
#
_symmetry.space_group_name_H-M   'P 1'
#
loop_
_entity.id
_entity.type
_entity.pdbx_description
1 polymer ?
#
loop_
_entity_poly.entity_id
_entity_poly.type
_entity_poly.pdbx_seq_one_letter_code
_entity_poly.pdbx_strand_id
1 'polypeptide(L)'
;YNTDYNWRLEPDKSGDSRAIADIGSHLLDVIEYITGLKTVEVMADFNTVHKVRKKPLKPVETYSGKMLQPEDYADVPINTEDHANVLLRFDNGNRGCVTVSQVSAGRKNQLKLEISGSNKTFAFNSESPNEMWIGNRDQANQVLMRDPSLAYPEATALMTFPGGHNEGFSDTSKQLFKEVYAAVEAGKQPENPKYPTFADGYRELLICERILDSTRSQKWVKI
;
A
#
# COMPACT_ATOMS: atom_id res chain seq x y z
N TYR A 1 10.03 -15.93 -8.92
CA TYR A 1 11.23 -15.58 -8.14
C TYR A 1 12.26 -14.85 -9.00
N ASN A 2 13.43 -15.47 -9.25
CA ASN A 2 14.48 -14.84 -10.04
C ASN A 2 14.09 -14.60 -11.51
N THR A 3 13.06 -15.27 -12.04
CA THR A 3 12.50 -15.06 -13.38
C THR A 3 11.38 -14.01 -13.43
N ASP A 4 10.99 -13.42 -12.29
CA ASP A 4 10.05 -12.31 -12.24
C ASP A 4 10.77 -11.01 -12.60
N TYR A 5 10.89 -10.72 -13.89
CA TYR A 5 11.51 -9.51 -14.39
C TYR A 5 10.47 -8.63 -15.10
N ASN A 6 10.41 -7.37 -14.73
CA ASN A 6 9.54 -6.39 -15.36
C ASN A 6 10.19 -4.99 -15.30
N TRP A 7 9.56 -3.99 -15.90
CA TRP A 7 10.07 -2.63 -16.00
C TRP A 7 10.34 -1.94 -14.65
N ARG A 8 9.65 -2.37 -13.56
CA ARG A 8 9.86 -1.85 -12.21
C ARG A 8 11.25 -2.15 -11.63
N LEU A 9 11.96 -3.09 -12.23
CA LEU A 9 13.33 -3.44 -11.86
C LEU A 9 14.38 -2.60 -12.61
N GLU A 10 13.94 -1.71 -13.49
CA GLU A 10 14.81 -0.86 -14.32
C GLU A 10 14.77 0.57 -13.76
N PRO A 11 15.80 1.03 -13.00
CA PRO A 11 15.78 2.34 -12.32
C PRO A 11 15.61 3.54 -13.26
N ASP A 12 16.09 3.43 -14.49
CA ASP A 12 15.90 4.44 -15.55
C ASP A 12 14.44 4.60 -15.98
N LYS A 13 13.56 3.65 -15.67
CA LYS A 13 12.13 3.69 -15.94
C LYS A 13 11.27 3.92 -14.70
N SER A 14 11.67 3.37 -13.58
CA SER A 14 10.86 3.32 -12.35
C SER A 14 11.41 4.16 -11.19
N GLY A 15 12.62 4.73 -11.34
CA GLY A 15 13.32 5.42 -10.27
C GLY A 15 14.13 4.47 -9.36
N ASP A 16 14.78 5.05 -8.36
CA ASP A 16 15.74 4.36 -7.48
C ASP A 16 15.07 3.56 -6.34
N SER A 17 13.75 3.70 -6.14
CA SER A 17 12.95 2.94 -5.17
C SER A 17 11.97 2.06 -5.93
N ARG A 18 11.78 0.83 -5.45
CA ARG A 18 10.88 -0.14 -6.08
C ARG A 18 9.71 -0.52 -5.17
N ALA A 19 9.95 -1.30 -4.12
CA ALA A 19 8.87 -1.80 -3.26
C ALA A 19 8.18 -0.67 -2.51
N ILE A 20 8.92 0.32 -2.02
CA ILE A 20 8.35 1.49 -1.35
C ILE A 20 7.52 2.32 -2.34
N ALA A 21 8.06 2.65 -3.50
CA ALA A 21 7.34 3.47 -4.48
C ALA A 21 6.12 2.74 -5.08
N ASP A 22 6.23 1.44 -5.37
CA ASP A 22 5.17 0.64 -6.00
C ASP A 22 4.01 0.31 -5.04
N ILE A 23 4.31 -0.25 -3.87
CA ILE A 23 3.29 -0.71 -2.92
C ILE A 23 3.33 -0.01 -1.55
N GLY A 24 4.47 0.52 -1.14
CA GLY A 24 4.61 1.28 0.11
C GLY A 24 3.82 2.58 0.08
N SER A 25 3.78 3.28 -1.05
CA SER A 25 3.00 4.51 -1.24
C SER A 25 1.53 4.31 -0.89
N HIS A 26 0.91 3.22 -1.33
CA HIS A 26 -0.49 2.90 -0.99
C HIS A 26 -0.71 2.75 0.52
N LEU A 27 0.23 2.11 1.23
CA LEU A 27 0.12 1.94 2.68
C LEU A 27 0.31 3.26 3.42
N LEU A 28 1.24 4.11 2.97
CA LEU A 28 1.49 5.43 3.56
C LEU A 28 0.28 6.35 3.38
N ASP A 29 -0.32 6.39 2.20
CA ASP A 29 -1.56 7.12 1.92
C ASP A 29 -2.71 6.65 2.83
N VAL A 30 -2.94 5.34 2.91
CA VAL A 30 -3.98 4.76 3.79
C VAL A 30 -3.75 5.13 5.25
N ILE A 31 -2.51 5.11 5.75
CA ILE A 31 -2.20 5.51 7.13
C ILE A 31 -2.57 6.98 7.37
N GLU A 32 -2.12 7.90 6.52
CA GLU A 32 -2.44 9.32 6.66
C GLU A 32 -3.95 9.58 6.51
N TYR A 33 -4.60 8.91 5.56
CA TYR A 33 -6.04 9.06 5.32
C TYR A 33 -6.89 8.60 6.51
N ILE A 34 -6.63 7.40 7.07
CA ILE A 34 -7.42 6.84 8.17
C ILE A 34 -7.15 7.57 9.47
N THR A 35 -5.92 7.95 9.75
CA THR A 35 -5.54 8.56 11.03
C THR A 35 -5.72 10.07 11.06
N GLY A 36 -5.73 10.72 9.91
CA GLY A 36 -5.67 12.17 9.78
C GLY A 36 -4.33 12.77 10.21
N LEU A 37 -3.34 11.94 10.55
CA LEU A 37 -2.01 12.37 10.98
C LEU A 37 -1.10 12.58 9.76
N LYS A 38 -0.12 13.46 9.91
CA LYS A 38 0.90 13.68 8.88
C LYS A 38 2.25 13.11 9.32
N THR A 39 2.84 12.30 8.47
CA THR A 39 4.21 11.82 8.65
C THR A 39 5.18 12.99 8.51
N VAL A 40 6.02 13.25 9.50
CA VAL A 40 6.94 14.39 9.54
C VAL A 40 8.40 13.99 9.49
N GLU A 41 8.73 12.78 9.91
CA GLU A 41 10.08 12.22 9.83
C GLU A 41 10.02 10.71 9.58
N VAL A 42 10.99 10.20 8.84
CA VAL A 42 11.14 8.76 8.54
C VAL A 42 12.56 8.29 8.83
N MET A 43 12.68 7.00 9.20
CA MET A 43 13.93 6.26 9.23
C MET A 43 13.71 4.91 8.58
N ALA A 44 14.55 4.56 7.60
CA ALA A 44 14.31 3.40 6.75
C ALA A 44 15.56 2.53 6.58
N ASP A 45 15.30 1.23 6.40
CA ASP A 45 16.29 0.22 6.05
C ASP A 45 15.77 -0.61 4.87
N PHE A 46 16.53 -0.63 3.77
CA PHE A 46 16.21 -1.33 2.54
C PHE A 46 17.01 -2.62 2.40
N ASN A 47 16.38 -3.63 1.82
CA ASN A 47 17.06 -4.86 1.45
C ASN A 47 16.68 -5.30 0.03
N THR A 48 17.69 -5.69 -0.74
CA THR A 48 17.55 -6.35 -2.04
C THR A 48 17.84 -7.84 -1.83
N VAL A 49 16.80 -8.63 -1.58
CA VAL A 49 16.90 -10.07 -1.31
C VAL A 49 17.36 -10.82 -2.56
N HIS A 50 16.78 -10.48 -3.71
CA HIS A 50 17.17 -11.06 -5.00
C HIS A 50 18.07 -10.10 -5.77
N LYS A 51 19.39 -10.23 -5.56
CA LYS A 51 20.42 -9.38 -6.18
C LYS A 51 20.61 -9.62 -7.68
N VAL A 52 20.08 -10.71 -8.21
CA VAL A 52 20.12 -11.05 -9.64
C VAL A 52 18.75 -11.55 -10.07
N ARG A 53 18.24 -11.04 -11.18
CA ARG A 53 17.02 -11.50 -11.81
C ARG A 53 17.30 -11.99 -13.25
N LYS A 54 16.49 -12.93 -13.70
CA LYS A 54 16.53 -13.50 -15.04
C LYS A 54 15.64 -12.70 -15.98
N LYS A 55 16.24 -11.81 -16.78
CA LYS A 55 15.52 -11.04 -17.80
C LYS A 55 15.26 -11.91 -19.03
N PRO A 56 13.99 -12.08 -19.48
CA PRO A 56 13.72 -12.78 -20.73
C PRO A 56 14.38 -12.08 -21.91
N LEU A 57 15.03 -12.86 -22.79
CA LEU A 57 15.61 -12.38 -24.06
C LEU A 57 14.57 -12.23 -25.18
N LYS A 58 13.38 -12.80 -24.98
CA LYS A 58 12.24 -12.73 -25.89
C LYS A 58 11.07 -12.02 -25.18
N PRO A 59 10.19 -11.34 -25.94
CA PRO A 59 8.96 -10.79 -25.37
C PRO A 59 8.14 -11.90 -24.70
N VAL A 60 7.68 -11.65 -23.48
CA VAL A 60 6.82 -12.55 -22.70
C VAL A 60 5.57 -11.76 -22.34
N GLU A 61 4.40 -12.33 -22.58
CA GLU A 61 3.14 -11.72 -22.16
C GLU A 61 3.09 -11.65 -20.63
N THR A 62 2.59 -10.55 -20.11
CA THR A 62 2.34 -10.37 -18.68
C THR A 62 1.37 -11.45 -18.22
N TYR A 63 1.74 -12.16 -17.15
CA TYR A 63 1.00 -13.31 -16.60
C TYR A 63 0.99 -14.61 -17.44
N SER A 64 1.58 -14.64 -18.62
CA SER A 64 1.82 -15.90 -19.32
C SER A 64 2.87 -16.73 -18.58
N GLY A 65 2.75 -18.04 -18.61
CA GLY A 65 3.61 -18.96 -17.86
C GLY A 65 5.10 -18.70 -18.07
N LYS A 66 5.86 -18.78 -17.00
CA LYS A 66 7.30 -18.48 -16.90
C LYS A 66 8.18 -19.63 -17.38
N MET A 67 7.73 -20.39 -18.36
CA MET A 67 8.33 -21.65 -18.81
C MET A 67 9.24 -21.47 -20.04
N LEU A 68 10.10 -20.44 -19.99
CA LEU A 68 11.18 -20.31 -20.94
C LEU A 68 12.34 -21.24 -20.53
N GLN A 69 13.16 -21.64 -21.49
CA GLN A 69 14.35 -22.45 -21.22
C GLN A 69 15.44 -21.56 -20.57
N PRO A 70 16.38 -22.13 -19.79
CA PRO A 70 17.43 -21.34 -19.14
C PRO A 70 18.22 -20.42 -20.06
N GLU A 71 18.46 -20.84 -21.30
CA GLU A 71 19.13 -20.08 -22.37
C GLU A 71 18.35 -18.89 -22.90
N ASP A 72 17.05 -18.82 -22.63
CA ASP A 72 16.18 -17.70 -23.01
C ASP A 72 16.25 -16.52 -22.03
N TYR A 73 17.11 -16.58 -21.01
CA TYR A 73 17.27 -15.55 -20.01
C TYR A 73 18.69 -14.99 -19.97
N ALA A 74 18.80 -13.72 -19.62
CA ALA A 74 20.04 -13.08 -19.22
C ALA A 74 20.00 -12.70 -17.73
N ASP A 75 21.12 -12.83 -17.05
CA ASP A 75 21.29 -12.38 -15.66
C ASP A 75 21.42 -10.85 -15.63
N VAL A 76 20.59 -10.21 -14.81
CA VAL A 76 20.61 -8.76 -14.61
C VAL A 76 20.79 -8.48 -13.12
N PRO A 77 21.84 -7.71 -12.72
CA PRO A 77 22.00 -7.28 -11.36
C PRO A 77 20.88 -6.31 -10.96
N ILE A 78 20.37 -6.46 -9.73
CA ILE A 78 19.31 -5.62 -9.16
C ILE A 78 19.87 -4.85 -7.98
N ASN A 79 19.63 -3.54 -7.97
CA ASN A 79 20.05 -2.61 -6.94
C ASN A 79 18.89 -1.85 -6.28
N THR A 80 17.65 -2.08 -6.72
CA THR A 80 16.44 -1.57 -6.07
C THR A 80 15.93 -2.56 -5.02
N GLU A 81 15.30 -2.05 -3.99
CA GLU A 81 14.80 -2.86 -2.87
C GLU A 81 13.58 -3.70 -3.25
N ASP A 82 13.49 -4.91 -2.71
CA ASP A 82 12.30 -5.76 -2.71
C ASP A 82 11.71 -5.96 -1.31
N HIS A 83 12.40 -5.42 -0.30
CA HIS A 83 11.95 -5.39 1.09
C HIS A 83 12.44 -4.10 1.77
N ALA A 84 11.59 -3.51 2.61
CA ALA A 84 11.93 -2.33 3.39
C ALA A 84 11.22 -2.34 4.75
N ASN A 85 11.91 -1.80 5.77
CA ASN A 85 11.31 -1.41 7.04
C ASN A 85 11.43 0.10 7.21
N VAL A 86 10.36 0.75 7.65
CA VAL A 86 10.31 2.20 7.84
C VAL A 86 9.70 2.53 9.18
N LEU A 87 10.41 3.32 9.98
CA LEU A 87 9.89 3.93 11.20
C LEU A 87 9.34 5.32 10.85
N LEU A 88 8.17 5.64 11.40
CA LEU A 88 7.45 6.88 11.15
C LEU A 88 7.32 7.72 12.44
N ARG A 89 7.45 9.03 12.28
CA ARG A 89 7.06 10.02 13.28
C ARG A 89 5.96 10.88 12.71
N PHE A 90 4.90 11.08 13.50
CA PHE A 90 3.76 11.89 13.11
C PHE A 90 3.79 13.26 13.78
N ASP A 91 3.06 14.21 13.20
CA ASP A 91 2.96 15.61 13.61
C ASP A 91 2.47 15.79 15.06
N ASN A 92 1.61 14.88 15.54
CA ASN A 92 1.12 14.86 16.92
C ASN A 92 2.07 14.18 17.92
N GLY A 93 3.26 13.77 17.50
CA GLY A 93 4.25 13.09 18.32
C GLY A 93 4.12 11.55 18.40
N ASN A 94 3.09 10.96 17.81
CA ASN A 94 2.92 9.50 17.72
C ASN A 94 3.97 8.84 16.81
N ARG A 95 4.03 7.51 16.88
CA ARG A 95 4.99 6.68 16.15
C ARG A 95 4.26 5.58 15.38
N GLY A 96 4.85 5.19 14.27
CA GLY A 96 4.42 4.03 13.49
C GLY A 96 5.60 3.27 12.91
N CYS A 97 5.32 2.10 12.37
CA CYS A 97 6.26 1.34 11.57
C CYS A 97 5.55 0.70 10.39
N VAL A 98 6.26 0.60 9.30
CA VAL A 98 5.80 -0.01 8.05
C VAL A 98 6.82 -1.04 7.61
N THR A 99 6.34 -2.22 7.20
CA THR A 99 7.12 -3.22 6.50
C THR A 99 6.53 -3.43 5.12
N VAL A 100 7.34 -3.31 4.09
CA VAL A 100 6.95 -3.53 2.69
C VAL A 100 7.78 -4.67 2.13
N SER A 101 7.14 -5.63 1.44
CA SER A 101 7.85 -6.78 0.87
C SER A 101 7.18 -7.28 -0.40
N GLN A 102 7.96 -7.42 -1.46
CA GLN A 102 7.57 -8.09 -2.71
C GLN A 102 8.05 -9.54 -2.79
N VAL A 103 8.63 -10.07 -1.69
CA VAL A 103 9.27 -11.39 -1.66
C VAL A 103 8.72 -12.32 -0.59
N SER A 104 7.65 -11.94 0.09
CA SER A 104 7.00 -12.75 1.12
C SER A 104 6.26 -13.92 0.50
N ALA A 105 6.82 -15.12 0.64
CA ALA A 105 6.20 -16.35 0.12
C ALA A 105 4.82 -16.59 0.71
N GLY A 106 3.86 -16.97 -0.15
CA GLY A 106 2.48 -17.24 0.26
C GLY A 106 1.56 -16.01 0.35
N ARG A 107 2.10 -14.80 0.43
CA ARG A 107 1.31 -13.56 0.34
C ARG A 107 1.11 -13.18 -1.12
N LYS A 108 -0.12 -12.79 -1.49
CA LYS A 108 -0.44 -12.45 -2.88
C LYS A 108 -0.52 -10.95 -3.10
N ASN A 109 -1.35 -10.28 -2.31
CA ASN A 109 -1.50 -8.82 -2.32
C ASN A 109 -2.06 -8.40 -0.95
N GLN A 110 -1.29 -8.67 0.09
CA GLN A 110 -1.73 -8.43 1.45
C GLN A 110 -1.40 -7.01 1.90
N LEU A 111 -2.41 -6.27 2.36
CA LEU A 111 -2.27 -5.08 3.18
C LEU A 111 -2.82 -5.40 4.57
N LYS A 112 -1.97 -5.26 5.59
CA LYS A 112 -2.36 -5.32 7.00
C LYS A 112 -2.14 -3.97 7.64
N LEU A 113 -3.11 -3.54 8.43
CA LEU A 113 -3.04 -2.31 9.20
C LEU A 113 -3.54 -2.58 10.61
N GLU A 114 -2.78 -2.13 11.61
CA GLU A 114 -3.20 -2.10 13.01
C GLU A 114 -3.00 -0.68 13.56
N ILE A 115 -4.06 -0.13 14.14
CA ILE A 115 -4.06 1.21 14.73
C ILE A 115 -4.51 1.09 16.18
N SER A 116 -3.59 1.38 17.10
CA SER A 116 -3.83 1.35 18.53
C SER A 116 -4.13 2.75 19.07
N GLY A 117 -5.35 2.94 19.55
CA GLY A 117 -5.78 4.15 20.25
C GLY A 117 -5.83 3.95 21.77
N SER A 118 -6.23 5.01 22.49
CA SER A 118 -6.37 4.99 23.96
C SER A 118 -7.45 3.99 24.44
N ASN A 119 -8.53 3.85 23.70
CA ASN A 119 -9.69 3.05 24.08
C ASN A 119 -9.77 1.71 23.34
N LYS A 120 -9.43 1.72 22.06
CA LYS A 120 -9.58 0.56 21.19
C LYS A 120 -8.38 0.43 20.23
N THR A 121 -8.19 -0.79 19.76
CA THR A 121 -7.29 -1.11 18.63
C THR A 121 -8.13 -1.65 17.49
N PHE A 122 -7.82 -1.23 16.26
CA PHE A 122 -8.43 -1.75 15.04
C PHE A 122 -7.37 -2.46 14.22
N ALA A 123 -7.68 -3.68 13.77
CA ALA A 123 -6.81 -4.42 12.86
C ALA A 123 -7.60 -4.87 11.64
N PHE A 124 -7.05 -4.57 10.46
CA PHE A 124 -7.61 -4.91 9.15
C PHE A 124 -6.63 -5.76 8.34
N ASN A 125 -7.17 -6.66 7.53
CA ASN A 125 -6.42 -7.49 6.61
C ASN A 125 -7.14 -7.58 5.27
N SER A 126 -6.53 -7.11 4.19
CA SER A 126 -7.12 -7.13 2.85
C SER A 126 -7.37 -8.54 2.28
N GLU A 127 -6.73 -9.58 2.84
CA GLU A 127 -7.02 -10.97 2.49
C GLU A 127 -8.30 -11.51 3.17
N SER A 128 -8.88 -10.75 4.14
CA SER A 128 -10.18 -10.98 4.78
C SER A 128 -10.97 -9.65 4.82
N PRO A 129 -11.33 -9.07 3.67
CA PRO A 129 -11.75 -7.66 3.57
C PRO A 129 -13.14 -7.38 4.17
N ASN A 130 -13.91 -8.42 4.51
CA ASN A 130 -15.27 -8.28 5.05
C ASN A 130 -15.33 -8.37 6.58
N GLU A 131 -14.20 -8.35 7.24
CA GLU A 131 -14.09 -8.36 8.69
C GLU A 131 -12.99 -7.44 9.20
N MET A 132 -13.18 -6.92 10.40
CA MET A 132 -12.21 -6.10 11.11
C MET A 132 -12.17 -6.50 12.58
N TRP A 133 -10.98 -6.78 13.10
CA TRP A 133 -10.81 -7.05 14.52
C TRP A 133 -10.80 -5.74 15.32
N ILE A 134 -11.54 -5.76 16.44
CA ILE A 134 -11.62 -4.65 17.39
C ILE A 134 -11.13 -5.12 18.75
N GLY A 135 -9.99 -4.63 19.19
CA GLY A 135 -9.47 -4.81 20.53
C GLY A 135 -10.11 -3.81 21.49
N ASN A 136 -10.66 -4.30 22.57
CA ASN A 136 -11.28 -3.50 23.62
C ASN A 136 -10.47 -3.59 24.92
N ARG A 137 -10.47 -2.51 25.71
CA ARG A 137 -9.76 -2.46 26.98
C ARG A 137 -10.57 -3.12 28.11
N ASP A 138 -11.88 -2.83 28.16
CA ASP A 138 -12.73 -3.12 29.30
C ASP A 138 -13.84 -4.14 28.98
N GLN A 139 -13.76 -4.76 27.82
CA GLN A 139 -14.72 -5.79 27.39
C GLN A 139 -14.03 -6.78 26.44
N ALA A 140 -14.72 -7.85 26.06
CA ALA A 140 -14.20 -8.83 25.10
C ALA A 140 -13.88 -8.18 23.74
N ASN A 141 -12.81 -8.66 23.10
CA ASN A 141 -12.50 -8.28 21.74
C ASN A 141 -13.59 -8.76 20.78
N GLN A 142 -13.76 -8.09 19.67
CA GLN A 142 -14.82 -8.32 18.70
C GLN A 142 -14.24 -8.50 17.30
N VAL A 143 -14.98 -9.22 16.45
CA VAL A 143 -14.81 -9.18 15.01
C VAL A 143 -16.04 -8.50 14.43
N LEU A 144 -15.85 -7.33 13.84
CA LEU A 144 -16.89 -6.62 13.12
C LEU A 144 -16.97 -7.15 11.70
N MET A 145 -18.11 -7.77 11.37
CA MET A 145 -18.40 -8.18 10.00
C MET A 145 -18.93 -6.98 9.21
N ARG A 146 -18.55 -6.91 7.92
CA ARG A 146 -19.09 -5.89 7.02
C ARG A 146 -20.61 -6.10 6.85
N ASP A 147 -21.35 -5.13 7.32
CA ASP A 147 -22.81 -5.10 7.19
C ASP A 147 -23.26 -3.63 7.08
N PRO A 148 -23.91 -3.23 5.96
CA PRO A 148 -24.41 -1.86 5.78
C PRO A 148 -25.37 -1.40 6.88
N SER A 149 -26.13 -2.33 7.49
CA SER A 149 -27.09 -2.01 8.55
C SER A 149 -26.43 -1.64 9.90
N LEU A 150 -25.15 -1.98 10.06
CA LEU A 150 -24.34 -1.74 11.26
C LEU A 150 -23.29 -0.63 11.07
N ALA A 151 -23.19 -0.10 9.85
CA ALA A 151 -22.18 0.88 9.50
C ALA A 151 -22.72 2.32 9.64
N TYR A 152 -21.82 3.28 9.82
CA TYR A 152 -22.15 4.69 9.72
C TYR A 152 -22.61 5.05 8.29
N PRO A 153 -23.45 6.07 8.11
CA PRO A 153 -24.01 6.46 6.80
C PRO A 153 -22.94 6.66 5.73
N GLU A 154 -21.80 7.26 6.09
CA GLU A 154 -20.68 7.53 5.19
C GLU A 154 -20.05 6.22 4.67
N ALA A 155 -19.91 5.21 5.53
CA ALA A 155 -19.40 3.91 5.15
C ALA A 155 -20.45 3.09 4.38
N THR A 156 -21.73 3.16 4.78
CA THR A 156 -22.85 2.51 4.08
C THR A 156 -22.94 2.98 2.63
N ALA A 157 -22.72 4.25 2.35
CA ALA A 157 -22.75 4.82 1.01
C ALA A 157 -21.70 4.19 0.06
N LEU A 158 -20.64 3.62 0.60
CA LEU A 158 -19.58 2.93 -0.15
C LEU A 158 -19.81 1.42 -0.26
N MET A 159 -20.79 0.86 0.42
CA MET A 159 -21.13 -0.56 0.37
C MET A 159 -22.18 -0.81 -0.72
N THR A 160 -22.03 -1.88 -1.48
CA THR A 160 -22.94 -2.22 -2.59
C THR A 160 -23.88 -3.37 -2.21
N PHE A 161 -23.35 -4.35 -1.47
CA PHE A 161 -24.07 -5.59 -1.17
C PHE A 161 -24.52 -5.64 0.29
N PRO A 162 -25.63 -6.35 0.59
CA PRO A 162 -26.04 -6.58 1.97
C PRO A 162 -25.01 -7.41 2.74
N GLY A 163 -25.19 -7.50 4.06
CA GLY A 163 -24.40 -8.37 4.92
C GLY A 163 -24.37 -9.81 4.42
N GLY A 164 -23.24 -10.49 4.59
CA GLY A 164 -23.04 -11.87 4.13
C GLY A 164 -22.65 -12.03 2.64
N HIS A 165 -22.62 -10.95 1.86
CA HIS A 165 -22.11 -10.94 0.48
C HIS A 165 -20.78 -10.24 0.44
N ASN A 166 -19.75 -10.93 -0.04
CA ASN A 166 -18.38 -10.42 0.00
C ASN A 166 -18.16 -9.24 -0.97
N GLU A 167 -17.48 -8.20 -0.48
CA GLU A 167 -16.88 -7.12 -1.27
C GLU A 167 -15.36 -7.17 -1.11
N GLY A 168 -14.63 -6.69 -2.12
CA GLY A 168 -13.17 -6.76 -2.12
C GLY A 168 -12.52 -5.80 -3.09
N PHE A 169 -11.38 -6.19 -3.67
CA PHE A 169 -10.54 -5.33 -4.50
C PHE A 169 -11.27 -4.63 -5.66
N SER A 170 -12.12 -5.35 -6.39
CA SER A 170 -12.90 -4.76 -7.51
C SER A 170 -13.89 -3.70 -7.04
N ASP A 171 -14.44 -3.84 -5.83
CA ASP A 171 -15.40 -2.88 -5.27
C ASP A 171 -14.70 -1.57 -4.87
N THR A 172 -13.45 -1.61 -4.40
CA THR A 172 -12.69 -0.40 -4.09
C THR A 172 -12.49 0.45 -5.33
N SER A 173 -12.07 -0.15 -6.46
CA SER A 173 -11.92 0.55 -7.74
C SER A 173 -13.25 1.12 -8.24
N LYS A 174 -14.34 0.37 -8.12
CA LYS A 174 -15.69 0.82 -8.49
C LYS A 174 -16.10 2.06 -7.68
N GLN A 175 -15.89 2.05 -6.36
CA GLN A 175 -16.25 3.21 -5.53
C GLN A 175 -15.37 4.42 -5.84
N LEU A 176 -14.08 4.22 -6.04
CA LEU A 176 -13.16 5.30 -6.46
C LEU A 176 -13.67 5.97 -7.74
N PHE A 177 -13.97 5.20 -8.78
CA PHE A 177 -14.46 5.74 -10.06
C PHE A 177 -15.83 6.43 -9.92
N LYS A 178 -16.73 5.93 -9.09
CA LYS A 178 -18.01 6.62 -8.81
C LYS A 178 -17.78 8.03 -8.26
N GLU A 179 -16.89 8.20 -7.28
CA GLU A 179 -16.58 9.50 -6.70
C GLU A 179 -15.91 10.44 -7.71
N VAL A 180 -14.99 9.93 -8.54
CA VAL A 180 -14.35 10.71 -9.60
C VAL A 180 -15.38 11.17 -10.64
N TYR A 181 -16.21 10.25 -11.14
CA TYR A 181 -17.23 10.61 -12.14
C TYR A 181 -18.31 11.53 -11.60
N ALA A 182 -18.68 11.41 -10.33
CA ALA A 182 -19.59 12.37 -9.70
C ALA A 182 -19.01 13.80 -9.68
N ALA A 183 -17.71 13.94 -9.45
CA ALA A 183 -17.03 15.23 -9.56
C ALA A 183 -16.99 15.77 -11.01
N VAL A 184 -16.75 14.89 -11.97
CA VAL A 184 -16.79 15.25 -13.41
C VAL A 184 -18.18 15.73 -13.83
N GLU A 185 -19.24 15.01 -13.44
CA GLU A 185 -20.65 15.40 -13.72
C GLU A 185 -21.02 16.73 -13.05
N ALA A 186 -20.53 16.98 -11.84
CA ALA A 186 -20.72 18.25 -11.15
C ALA A 186 -19.93 19.42 -11.75
N GLY A 187 -18.99 19.15 -12.67
CA GLY A 187 -18.14 20.15 -13.32
C GLY A 187 -17.14 20.84 -12.39
N LYS A 188 -16.94 20.31 -11.18
CA LYS A 188 -16.01 20.85 -10.18
C LYS A 188 -15.55 19.78 -9.20
N GLN A 189 -14.31 19.93 -8.73
CA GLN A 189 -13.79 19.12 -7.63
C GLN A 189 -14.50 19.52 -6.31
N PRO A 190 -14.94 18.54 -5.49
CA PRO A 190 -15.41 18.81 -4.14
C PRO A 190 -14.32 19.45 -3.27
N GLU A 191 -14.70 20.23 -2.27
CA GLU A 191 -13.76 20.80 -1.30
C GLU A 191 -12.99 19.71 -0.53
N ASN A 192 -13.69 18.63 -0.17
CA ASN A 192 -13.14 17.44 0.47
C ASN A 192 -13.41 16.21 -0.41
N PRO A 193 -12.60 15.95 -1.43
CA PRO A 193 -12.78 14.82 -2.33
C PRO A 193 -12.56 13.49 -1.58
N LYS A 194 -13.39 12.49 -1.88
CA LYS A 194 -13.28 11.11 -1.36
C LYS A 194 -12.37 10.23 -2.22
N TYR A 195 -11.57 10.85 -3.05
CA TYR A 195 -10.57 10.19 -3.90
C TYR A 195 -9.25 10.95 -3.80
N PRO A 196 -8.09 10.28 -3.94
CA PRO A 196 -6.79 10.95 -3.87
C PRO A 196 -6.63 11.94 -5.01
N THR A 197 -6.07 13.10 -4.68
CA THR A 197 -5.78 14.19 -5.62
C THR A 197 -4.32 14.16 -6.05
N PHE A 198 -3.93 15.02 -7.02
CA PHE A 198 -2.53 15.21 -7.37
C PHE A 198 -1.69 15.77 -6.22
N ALA A 199 -2.29 16.51 -5.28
CA ALA A 199 -1.60 16.97 -4.08
C ALA A 199 -1.27 15.81 -3.13
N ASP A 200 -2.17 14.84 -2.99
CA ASP A 200 -1.93 13.61 -2.21
C ASP A 200 -0.84 12.78 -2.87
N GLY A 201 -0.93 12.57 -4.20
CA GLY A 201 0.12 11.86 -4.95
C GLY A 201 1.49 12.52 -4.87
N TYR A 202 1.57 13.86 -4.92
CA TYR A 202 2.82 14.58 -4.71
C TYR A 202 3.39 14.34 -3.32
N ARG A 203 2.53 14.35 -2.29
CA ARG A 203 2.94 14.08 -0.92
C ARG A 203 3.50 12.66 -0.78
N GLU A 204 2.85 11.67 -1.36
CA GLU A 204 3.33 10.28 -1.35
C GLU A 204 4.70 10.13 -2.01
N LEU A 205 4.91 10.77 -3.15
CA LEU A 205 6.22 10.79 -3.80
C LEU A 205 7.27 11.45 -2.92
N LEU A 206 6.94 12.56 -2.26
CA LEU A 206 7.85 13.23 -1.33
C LEU A 206 8.24 12.31 -0.16
N ILE A 207 7.28 11.60 0.44
CA ILE A 207 7.56 10.63 1.51
C ILE A 207 8.48 9.52 1.00
N CYS A 208 8.21 8.94 -0.18
CA CYS A 208 9.04 7.91 -0.79
C CYS A 208 10.49 8.39 -1.02
N GLU A 209 10.69 9.61 -1.51
CA GLU A 209 12.01 10.23 -1.67
C GLU A 209 12.74 10.41 -0.33
N ARG A 210 12.04 10.85 0.73
CA ARG A 210 12.62 10.97 2.07
C ARG A 210 12.97 9.61 2.70
N ILE A 211 12.21 8.59 2.40
CA ILE A 211 12.52 7.20 2.78
C ILE A 211 13.82 6.74 2.10
N LEU A 212 13.98 7.03 0.81
CA LEU A 212 15.19 6.74 0.06
C LEU A 212 16.42 7.51 0.61
N ASP A 213 16.25 8.82 0.90
CA ASP A 213 17.28 9.64 1.53
C ASP A 213 17.69 9.08 2.91
N SER A 214 16.71 8.60 3.69
CA SER A 214 16.96 8.01 5.00
C SER A 214 17.79 6.73 4.90
N THR A 215 17.44 5.83 4.00
CA THR A 215 18.22 4.59 3.75
C THR A 215 19.65 4.91 3.34
N ARG A 216 19.85 5.89 2.45
CA ARG A 216 21.19 6.29 1.97
C ARG A 216 22.04 6.93 3.06
N SER A 217 21.43 7.78 3.88
CA SER A 217 22.12 8.51 4.95
C SER A 217 22.21 7.77 6.27
N GLN A 218 21.43 6.69 6.47
CA GLN A 218 21.29 5.95 7.73
C GLN A 218 20.86 6.85 8.91
N LYS A 219 19.93 7.78 8.65
CA LYS A 219 19.47 8.79 9.61
C LYS A 219 17.97 9.04 9.48
N TRP A 220 17.39 9.63 10.54
CA TRP A 220 16.09 10.26 10.46
C TRP A 220 16.11 11.42 9.47
N VAL A 221 15.13 11.46 8.57
CA VAL A 221 14.97 12.50 7.55
C VAL A 221 13.60 13.14 7.70
N LYS A 222 13.55 14.46 7.66
CA LYS A 222 12.30 15.24 7.69
C LYS A 222 11.64 15.25 6.31
N ILE A 223 10.31 15.27 6.35
CA ILE A 223 9.46 15.39 5.17
C ILE A 223 9.13 16.85 4.89
#